data_6cd27091fb7154c769e4d3bcc15dce6e
#
_entry.id   6cd27091fb7154c769e4d3bcc15dce6e
#
_cell.length_a   1.000
_cell.length_b   1.000
_cell.length_c   1.000
_cell.angle_alpha   90.00
_cell.angle_beta   90.00
_cell.angle_gamma   90.00
#
_symmetry.space_group_name_H-M   'P 1'
#
loop_
_entity.id
_entity.type
_entity.pdbx_description
1 polymer ?
#
loop_
_entity_poly.entity_id
_entity_poly.type
_entity_poly.pdbx_seq_one_letter_code
_entity_poly.pdbx_strand_id
1 'polypeptide(L)'
;ILIDGGNSNYEDTNRRVKLAESKGFLFVGAGVSGGEEGALNGASIMPGGSEKAWEEVKPILQSIAAQASDGTPCCQWVGPAGSGHFVKMIHNGIEYGDMQLIAEAYWVMKELLDMTNEEMASVFTRWNEGKLRSYLIEITGNILRHKDKTGAYLIDKILDAAGQKGTGKWSVINAMELGMPLGLIATAVFERSLSARKELREAAARQYQCRHSMAVY
;
A
#
# COMPACT_ATOMS: atom_id res chain seq x y z
N ILE A 1 -1.67 -8.86 28.29
CA ILE A 1 -1.55 -7.89 27.20
C ILE A 1 -2.40 -8.35 26.03
N LEU A 2 -3.19 -7.45 25.43
CA LEU A 2 -3.95 -7.69 24.22
C LEU A 2 -3.21 -7.02 23.04
N ILE A 3 -3.04 -7.74 21.93
CA ILE A 3 -2.37 -7.22 20.72
C ILE A 3 -3.34 -7.34 19.55
N ASP A 4 -3.62 -6.22 18.88
CA ASP A 4 -4.36 -6.16 17.62
C ASP A 4 -3.38 -5.87 16.47
N GLY A 5 -3.07 -6.90 15.67
CA GLY A 5 -2.16 -6.80 14.51
C GLY A 5 -2.89 -6.62 13.16
N GLY A 6 -4.19 -6.31 13.17
CA GLY A 6 -4.98 -6.08 11.95
C GLY A 6 -4.80 -4.67 11.37
N ASN A 7 -5.40 -4.44 10.20
CA ASN A 7 -5.54 -3.08 9.63
C ASN A 7 -6.77 -2.37 10.24
N SER A 8 -6.79 -2.26 11.57
CA SER A 8 -7.92 -1.66 12.29
C SER A 8 -7.96 -0.14 12.11
N ASN A 9 -9.16 0.43 12.15
CA ASN A 9 -9.32 1.87 12.23
C ASN A 9 -8.74 2.39 13.55
N TYR A 10 -7.91 3.43 13.51
CA TYR A 10 -7.18 3.91 14.67
C TYR A 10 -8.10 4.54 15.75
N GLU A 11 -9.24 5.11 15.37
CA GLU A 11 -10.23 5.64 16.32
C GLU A 11 -10.90 4.51 17.12
N ASP A 12 -11.22 3.40 16.44
CA ASP A 12 -11.68 2.19 17.13
C ASP A 12 -10.62 1.65 18.08
N THR A 13 -9.35 1.71 17.68
CA THR A 13 -8.24 1.31 18.55
C THR A 13 -8.12 2.22 19.75
N ASN A 14 -8.27 3.55 19.59
CA ASN A 14 -8.33 4.50 20.70
C ASN A 14 -9.42 4.12 21.72
N ARG A 15 -10.61 3.76 21.22
CA ARG A 15 -11.71 3.30 22.06
C ARG A 15 -11.41 1.98 22.76
N ARG A 16 -10.80 1.01 22.03
CA ARG A 16 -10.43 -0.31 22.57
C ARG A 16 -9.35 -0.21 23.65
N VAL A 17 -8.34 0.65 23.44
CA VAL A 17 -7.30 0.91 24.45
C VAL A 17 -7.93 1.39 25.75
N LYS A 18 -8.78 2.43 25.71
CA LYS A 18 -9.47 2.95 26.90
C LYS A 18 -10.32 1.87 27.61
N LEU A 19 -11.04 1.06 26.84
CA LEU A 19 -11.85 -0.02 27.38
C LEU A 19 -10.99 -1.11 28.04
N ALA A 20 -9.88 -1.50 27.43
CA ALA A 20 -8.97 -2.50 27.99
C ALA A 20 -8.36 -2.01 29.31
N GLU A 21 -7.84 -0.79 29.32
CA GLU A 21 -7.23 -0.15 30.49
C GLU A 21 -8.23 -0.02 31.65
N SER A 22 -9.50 0.34 31.38
CA SER A 22 -10.53 0.40 32.40
C SER A 22 -10.85 -0.96 33.06
N LYS A 23 -10.44 -2.04 32.41
CA LYS A 23 -10.57 -3.43 32.93
C LYS A 23 -9.24 -4.00 33.40
N GLY A 24 -8.19 -3.19 33.52
CA GLY A 24 -6.87 -3.60 33.99
C GLY A 24 -6.02 -4.36 32.97
N PHE A 25 -6.39 -4.32 31.67
CA PHE A 25 -5.61 -4.92 30.61
C PHE A 25 -4.77 -3.87 29.88
N LEU A 26 -3.56 -4.26 29.47
CA LEU A 26 -2.74 -3.46 28.57
C LEU A 26 -3.07 -3.80 27.11
N PHE A 27 -3.04 -2.81 26.24
CA PHE A 27 -3.40 -2.99 24.82
C PHE A 27 -2.32 -2.41 23.91
N VAL A 28 -1.99 -3.14 22.84
CA VAL A 28 -1.10 -2.73 21.75
C VAL A 28 -1.85 -2.87 20.44
N GLY A 29 -2.01 -1.76 19.72
CA GLY A 29 -2.46 -1.75 18.34
C GLY A 29 -1.24 -1.67 17.41
N ALA A 30 -0.96 -2.72 16.67
CA ALA A 30 0.24 -2.84 15.85
C ALA A 30 -0.12 -2.88 14.36
N GLY A 31 0.28 -1.85 13.61
CA GLY A 31 0.27 -1.91 12.16
C GLY A 31 1.34 -2.87 11.66
N VAL A 32 1.01 -3.74 10.70
CA VAL A 32 1.94 -4.72 10.13
C VAL A 32 1.99 -4.51 8.62
N SER A 33 3.19 -4.46 8.05
CA SER A 33 3.42 -4.30 6.61
C SER A 33 4.44 -5.30 6.10
N GLY A 34 4.13 -5.95 4.96
CA GLY A 34 5.00 -6.95 4.34
C GLY A 34 4.25 -8.03 3.56
N GLY A 35 2.93 -8.08 3.66
CA GLY A 35 2.13 -9.10 2.99
C GLY A 35 2.50 -10.52 3.41
N GLU A 36 2.30 -11.48 2.51
CA GLU A 36 2.61 -12.90 2.74
C GLU A 36 4.11 -13.13 2.92
N GLU A 37 4.94 -12.49 2.10
CA GLU A 37 6.39 -12.59 2.20
C GLU A 37 6.92 -12.01 3.51
N GLY A 38 6.37 -10.86 3.94
CA GLY A 38 6.69 -10.29 5.25
C GLY A 38 6.27 -11.18 6.43
N ALA A 39 5.18 -11.92 6.30
CA ALA A 39 4.77 -12.88 7.31
C ALA A 39 5.76 -14.05 7.44
N LEU A 40 6.41 -14.44 6.33
CA LEU A 40 7.40 -15.51 6.29
C LEU A 40 8.81 -15.04 6.71
N ASN A 41 9.25 -13.90 6.18
CA ASN A 41 10.64 -13.46 6.23
C ASN A 41 10.88 -12.27 7.18
N GLY A 42 9.83 -11.76 7.81
CA GLY A 42 9.85 -10.58 8.68
C GLY A 42 9.11 -9.40 8.07
N ALA A 43 8.23 -8.79 8.87
CA ALA A 43 7.43 -7.64 8.49
C ALA A 43 7.95 -6.36 9.16
N SER A 44 7.61 -5.21 8.57
CA SER A 44 7.72 -3.94 9.30
C SER A 44 6.54 -3.83 10.25
N ILE A 45 6.81 -3.59 11.55
CA ILE A 45 5.81 -3.59 12.61
C ILE A 45 5.79 -2.21 13.29
N MET A 46 4.59 -1.63 13.41
CA MET A 46 4.34 -0.29 13.96
C MET A 46 3.50 -0.41 15.23
N PRO A 47 4.08 -0.81 16.37
CA PRO A 47 3.35 -0.94 17.62
C PRO A 47 3.04 0.42 18.24
N GLY A 48 1.79 0.58 18.67
CA GLY A 48 1.33 1.73 19.45
C GLY A 48 0.46 1.27 20.62
N GLY A 49 0.07 2.19 21.49
CA GLY A 49 -0.77 1.88 22.65
C GLY A 49 -0.01 2.02 23.97
N SER A 50 -0.22 1.10 24.90
CA SER A 50 0.40 1.16 26.22
C SER A 50 1.93 1.02 26.16
N GLU A 51 2.66 2.03 26.63
CA GLU A 51 4.13 1.99 26.71
C GLU A 51 4.62 0.87 27.65
N LYS A 52 3.89 0.63 28.74
CA LYS A 52 4.18 -0.50 29.65
C LYS A 52 4.03 -1.85 28.95
N ALA A 53 3.05 -1.98 28.04
CA ALA A 53 2.91 -3.19 27.24
C ALA A 53 4.07 -3.33 26.24
N TRP A 54 4.54 -2.20 25.68
CA TRP A 54 5.66 -2.21 24.75
C TRP A 54 6.93 -2.79 25.40
N GLU A 55 7.26 -2.41 26.62
CA GLU A 55 8.43 -2.95 27.33
C GLU A 55 8.42 -4.48 27.38
N GLU A 56 7.24 -5.08 27.57
CA GLU A 56 7.04 -6.53 27.63
C GLU A 56 7.06 -7.21 26.25
N VAL A 57 6.43 -6.62 25.24
CA VAL A 57 6.26 -7.24 23.92
C VAL A 57 7.39 -6.91 22.95
N LYS A 58 8.19 -5.90 23.22
CA LYS A 58 9.31 -5.44 22.39
C LYS A 58 10.24 -6.58 21.96
N PRO A 59 10.76 -7.45 22.85
CA PRO A 59 11.66 -8.52 22.44
C PRO A 59 11.02 -9.48 21.43
N ILE A 60 9.72 -9.76 21.60
CA ILE A 60 8.96 -10.67 20.73
C ILE A 60 8.75 -10.01 19.36
N LEU A 61 8.21 -8.78 19.32
CA LEU A 61 7.90 -8.11 18.08
C LEU A 61 9.17 -7.77 17.27
N GLN A 62 10.26 -7.39 17.93
CA GLN A 62 11.53 -7.13 17.26
C GLN A 62 12.20 -8.39 16.72
N SER A 63 12.00 -9.55 17.35
CA SER A 63 12.59 -10.82 16.88
C SER A 63 11.93 -11.35 15.59
N ILE A 64 10.66 -10.99 15.34
CA ILE A 64 9.92 -11.39 14.14
C ILE A 64 9.83 -10.31 13.07
N ALA A 65 10.37 -9.13 13.35
CA ALA A 65 10.37 -8.02 12.40
C ALA A 65 11.44 -8.18 11.32
N ALA A 66 11.22 -7.56 10.16
CA ALA A 66 12.25 -7.38 9.17
C ALA A 66 13.47 -6.66 9.77
N GLN A 67 14.64 -6.94 9.26
CA GLN A 67 15.89 -6.29 9.66
C GLN A 67 16.35 -5.33 8.57
N ALA A 68 16.71 -4.12 8.95
CA ALA A 68 17.40 -3.19 8.06
C ALA A 68 18.82 -3.68 7.76
N SER A 69 19.49 -3.06 6.78
CA SER A 69 20.83 -3.46 6.34
C SER A 69 21.90 -3.39 7.45
N ASP A 70 21.67 -2.58 8.46
CA ASP A 70 22.54 -2.45 9.65
C ASP A 70 22.15 -3.39 10.81
N GLY A 71 21.18 -4.28 10.59
CA GLY A 71 20.67 -5.20 11.60
C GLY A 71 19.63 -4.60 12.54
N THR A 72 19.22 -3.33 12.34
CA THR A 72 18.17 -2.71 13.17
C THR A 72 16.81 -3.32 12.82
N PRO A 73 16.03 -3.82 13.79
CA PRO A 73 14.69 -4.35 13.52
C PRO A 73 13.73 -3.25 13.07
N CYS A 74 12.98 -3.50 12.00
CA CYS A 74 11.93 -2.61 11.50
C CYS A 74 10.69 -2.63 12.41
N CYS A 75 10.91 -2.42 13.69
CA CYS A 75 9.90 -2.46 14.74
C CYS A 75 10.29 -1.54 15.90
N GLN A 76 9.55 -0.45 16.05
CA GLN A 76 9.73 0.49 17.16
C GLN A 76 8.37 1.03 17.60
N TRP A 77 8.21 1.28 18.91
CA TRP A 77 7.00 1.91 19.43
C TRP A 77 6.82 3.31 18.83
N VAL A 78 5.64 3.56 18.24
CA VAL A 78 5.37 4.77 17.48
C VAL A 78 4.50 5.79 18.22
N GLY A 79 3.99 5.44 19.40
CA GLY A 79 3.24 6.37 20.24
C GLY A 79 2.07 5.74 20.99
N PRO A 80 1.36 6.49 21.83
CA PRO A 80 0.25 6.01 22.64
C PRO A 80 -1.01 5.72 21.83
N ALA A 81 -1.98 5.08 22.45
CA ALA A 81 -3.33 4.85 21.93
C ALA A 81 -3.32 4.14 20.56
N GLY A 82 -4.01 4.66 19.56
CA GLY A 82 -4.10 4.09 18.21
C GLY A 82 -2.96 4.44 17.26
N SER A 83 -1.85 4.99 17.75
CA SER A 83 -0.73 5.49 16.92
C SER A 83 -0.19 4.45 15.94
N GLY A 84 -0.10 3.17 16.33
CA GLY A 84 0.37 2.11 15.45
C GLY A 84 -0.51 1.93 14.21
N HIS A 85 -1.81 1.88 14.41
CA HIS A 85 -2.78 1.79 13.31
C HIS A 85 -2.87 3.09 12.51
N PHE A 86 -2.69 4.24 13.14
CA PHE A 86 -2.63 5.53 12.44
C PHE A 86 -1.44 5.60 11.49
N VAL A 87 -0.25 5.24 11.96
CA VAL A 87 0.96 5.21 11.12
C VAL A 87 0.79 4.21 9.97
N LYS A 88 0.24 3.01 10.25
CA LYS A 88 -0.03 2.03 9.20
C LYS A 88 -1.08 2.52 8.18
N MET A 89 -2.09 3.23 8.62
CA MET A 89 -3.09 3.86 7.75
C MET A 89 -2.44 4.85 6.77
N ILE A 90 -1.58 5.73 7.27
CA ILE A 90 -0.85 6.70 6.44
C ILE A 90 0.13 6.00 5.49
N HIS A 91 0.87 5.01 5.98
CA HIS A 91 1.72 4.14 5.14
C HIS A 91 0.95 3.59 3.95
N ASN A 92 -0.22 2.99 4.18
CA ASN A 92 -1.04 2.45 3.11
C ASN A 92 -1.58 3.53 2.16
N GLY A 93 -1.88 4.72 2.67
CA GLY A 93 -2.25 5.86 1.83
C GLY A 93 -1.14 6.26 0.86
N ILE A 94 0.10 6.34 1.35
CA ILE A 94 1.29 6.63 0.53
C ILE A 94 1.46 5.54 -0.53
N GLU A 95 1.37 4.28 -0.15
CA GLU A 95 1.48 3.13 -1.04
C GLU A 95 0.43 3.17 -2.17
N TYR A 96 -0.79 3.66 -1.91
CA TYR A 96 -1.80 3.90 -2.95
C TYR A 96 -1.31 4.93 -3.98
N GLY A 97 -0.66 6.01 -3.52
CA GLY A 97 -0.05 7.01 -4.39
C GLY A 97 1.06 6.42 -5.26
N ASP A 98 1.96 5.65 -4.66
CA ASP A 98 3.05 4.98 -5.37
C ASP A 98 2.51 4.03 -6.45
N MET A 99 1.50 3.21 -6.12
CA MET A 99 0.88 2.32 -7.09
C MET A 99 0.15 3.08 -8.21
N GLN A 100 -0.46 4.22 -7.91
CA GLN A 100 -1.09 5.07 -8.94
C GLN A 100 -0.03 5.62 -9.91
N LEU A 101 1.09 6.14 -9.40
CA LEU A 101 2.20 6.63 -10.25
C LEU A 101 2.79 5.51 -11.12
N ILE A 102 2.93 4.31 -10.59
CA ILE A 102 3.38 3.13 -11.35
C ILE A 102 2.37 2.80 -12.46
N ALA A 103 1.07 2.79 -12.14
CA ALA A 103 0.02 2.52 -13.12
C ALA A 103 -0.03 3.55 -14.24
N GLU A 104 0.12 4.84 -13.92
CA GLU A 104 0.19 5.91 -14.91
C GLU A 104 1.43 5.80 -15.79
N ALA A 105 2.59 5.52 -15.20
CA ALA A 105 3.82 5.29 -15.96
C ALA A 105 3.69 4.08 -16.89
N TYR A 106 3.11 2.97 -16.41
CA TYR A 106 2.79 1.81 -17.24
C TYR A 106 1.87 2.18 -18.41
N TRP A 107 0.79 2.92 -18.13
CA TRP A 107 -0.15 3.35 -19.16
C TRP A 107 0.51 4.20 -20.23
N VAL A 108 1.32 5.19 -19.83
CA VAL A 108 2.06 6.04 -20.77
C VAL A 108 3.00 5.21 -21.64
N MET A 109 3.76 4.30 -21.06
CA MET A 109 4.68 3.44 -21.79
C MET A 109 3.95 2.52 -22.77
N LYS A 110 2.83 1.93 -22.35
CA LYS A 110 2.06 1.00 -23.18
C LYS A 110 1.25 1.70 -24.27
N GLU A 111 0.48 2.71 -23.91
CA GLU A 111 -0.54 3.31 -24.81
C GLU A 111 -0.02 4.49 -25.64
N LEU A 112 0.98 5.23 -25.15
CA LEU A 112 1.53 6.38 -25.86
C LEU A 112 2.88 6.09 -26.53
N LEU A 113 3.69 5.21 -25.93
CA LEU A 113 5.00 4.88 -26.46
C LEU A 113 5.05 3.51 -27.15
N ASP A 114 3.93 2.77 -27.16
CA ASP A 114 3.78 1.44 -27.78
C ASP A 114 4.88 0.45 -27.38
N MET A 115 5.30 0.52 -26.09
CA MET A 115 6.34 -0.33 -25.57
C MET A 115 5.83 -1.74 -25.26
N THR A 116 6.65 -2.72 -25.56
CA THR A 116 6.40 -4.12 -25.18
C THR A 116 6.57 -4.33 -23.65
N ASN A 117 6.02 -5.40 -23.12
CA ASN A 117 6.17 -5.76 -21.71
C ASN A 117 7.66 -5.92 -21.30
N GLU A 118 8.52 -6.45 -22.18
CA GLU A 118 9.97 -6.59 -21.92
C GLU A 118 10.71 -5.25 -21.88
N GLU A 119 10.35 -4.33 -22.75
CA GLU A 119 10.92 -2.97 -22.76
C GLU A 119 10.51 -2.22 -21.48
N MET A 120 9.22 -2.26 -21.12
CA MET A 120 8.72 -1.67 -19.87
C MET A 120 9.39 -2.29 -18.65
N ALA A 121 9.51 -3.62 -18.60
CA ALA A 121 10.21 -4.31 -17.53
C ALA A 121 11.68 -3.87 -17.40
N SER A 122 12.34 -3.62 -18.53
CA SER A 122 13.73 -3.13 -18.54
C SER A 122 13.84 -1.71 -18.00
N VAL A 123 12.84 -0.86 -18.22
CA VAL A 123 12.76 0.48 -17.63
C VAL A 123 12.62 0.38 -16.11
N PHE A 124 11.66 -0.42 -15.60
CA PHE A 124 11.47 -0.59 -14.16
C PHE A 124 12.70 -1.21 -13.48
N THR A 125 13.37 -2.17 -14.10
CA THR A 125 14.62 -2.73 -13.59
C THR A 125 15.70 -1.65 -13.43
N ARG A 126 15.87 -0.79 -14.43
CA ARG A 126 16.84 0.32 -14.39
C ARG A 126 16.47 1.36 -13.33
N TRP A 127 15.19 1.66 -13.16
CA TRP A 127 14.74 2.54 -12.10
C TRP A 127 15.02 1.97 -10.71
N ASN A 128 14.95 0.65 -10.56
CA ASN A 128 15.26 -0.03 -9.29
C ASN A 128 16.75 -0.05 -8.95
N GLU A 129 17.65 0.22 -9.91
CA GLU A 129 19.07 0.43 -9.66
C GLU A 129 19.42 1.84 -9.18
N GLY A 130 18.46 2.77 -9.25
CA GLY A 130 18.67 4.19 -8.98
C GLY A 130 17.85 4.71 -7.77
N LYS A 131 17.49 6.00 -7.85
CA LYS A 131 16.76 6.72 -6.80
C LYS A 131 15.35 6.18 -6.52
N LEU A 132 14.76 5.48 -7.48
CA LEU A 132 13.42 4.89 -7.36
C LEU A 132 13.45 3.45 -6.82
N ARG A 133 14.60 2.99 -6.34
CA ARG A 133 14.75 1.64 -5.77
C ARG A 133 13.73 1.41 -4.67
N SER A 134 12.84 0.44 -4.90
CA SER A 134 11.81 0.05 -3.93
C SER A 134 11.24 -1.32 -4.26
N TYR A 135 10.60 -1.94 -3.27
CA TYR A 135 9.88 -3.20 -3.46
C TYR A 135 8.85 -3.13 -4.58
N LEU A 136 8.03 -2.06 -4.65
CA LEU A 136 7.01 -1.92 -5.68
C LEU A 136 7.60 -1.79 -7.09
N ILE A 137 8.70 -1.06 -7.25
CA ILE A 137 9.40 -0.95 -8.55
C ILE A 137 10.00 -2.30 -8.95
N GLU A 138 10.62 -3.02 -8.02
CA GLU A 138 11.18 -4.35 -8.26
C GLU A 138 10.11 -5.33 -8.73
N ILE A 139 9.04 -5.49 -7.96
CA ILE A 139 7.97 -6.43 -8.32
C ILE A 139 7.26 -6.05 -9.61
N THR A 140 7.15 -4.77 -9.94
CA THR A 140 6.56 -4.32 -11.22
C THR A 140 7.39 -4.81 -12.39
N GLY A 141 8.73 -4.70 -12.33
CA GLY A 141 9.62 -5.25 -13.37
C GLY A 141 9.46 -6.78 -13.51
N ASN A 142 9.32 -7.49 -12.39
CA ASN A 142 9.12 -8.94 -12.39
C ASN A 142 7.75 -9.36 -12.94
N ILE A 143 6.68 -8.65 -12.56
CA ILE A 143 5.31 -8.88 -13.05
C ILE A 143 5.24 -8.71 -14.57
N LEU A 144 5.87 -7.67 -15.12
CA LEU A 144 5.87 -7.40 -16.56
C LEU A 144 6.56 -8.50 -17.38
N ARG A 145 7.54 -9.24 -16.80
CA ARG A 145 8.21 -10.38 -17.44
C ARG A 145 7.49 -11.70 -17.23
N HIS A 146 6.57 -11.75 -16.26
CA HIS A 146 5.98 -13.03 -15.88
C HIS A 146 5.07 -13.58 -16.96
N LYS A 147 5.38 -14.81 -17.42
CA LYS A 147 4.58 -15.55 -18.40
C LYS A 147 3.87 -16.71 -17.75
N ASP A 148 2.66 -16.98 -18.20
CA ASP A 148 1.91 -18.15 -17.78
C ASP A 148 2.42 -19.44 -18.46
N LYS A 149 1.78 -20.56 -18.16
CA LYS A 149 2.12 -21.87 -18.72
C LYS A 149 1.98 -21.95 -20.24
N THR A 150 1.29 -21.01 -20.87
CA THR A 150 1.12 -20.94 -22.35
C THR A 150 2.18 -20.08 -23.02
N GLY A 151 3.06 -19.41 -22.24
CA GLY A 151 4.05 -18.47 -22.74
C GLY A 151 3.52 -17.03 -22.95
N ALA A 152 2.24 -16.78 -22.64
CA ALA A 152 1.67 -15.44 -22.71
C ALA A 152 1.96 -14.63 -21.43
N TYR A 153 2.12 -13.31 -21.56
CA TYR A 153 2.31 -12.45 -20.38
C TYR A 153 1.07 -12.47 -19.49
N LEU A 154 1.26 -12.78 -18.23
CA LEU A 154 0.15 -12.89 -17.29
C LEU A 154 -0.51 -11.54 -17.03
N ILE A 155 0.25 -10.45 -17.04
CA ILE A 155 -0.26 -9.08 -16.85
C ILE A 155 -1.38 -8.73 -17.84
N ASP A 156 -1.32 -9.21 -19.08
CA ASP A 156 -2.32 -8.95 -20.10
C ASP A 156 -3.66 -9.71 -19.86
N LYS A 157 -3.67 -10.64 -18.90
CA LYS A 157 -4.84 -11.42 -18.51
C LYS A 157 -5.41 -11.04 -17.14
N ILE A 158 -4.74 -10.16 -16.42
CA ILE A 158 -5.20 -9.70 -15.10
C ILE A 158 -6.37 -8.72 -15.28
N LEU A 159 -7.39 -8.89 -14.43
CA LEU A 159 -8.51 -7.97 -14.39
C LEU A 159 -8.04 -6.55 -14.05
N ASP A 160 -8.36 -5.59 -14.88
CA ASP A 160 -8.04 -4.17 -14.71
C ASP A 160 -8.99 -3.48 -13.69
N ALA A 161 -9.07 -4.02 -12.48
CA ALA A 161 -9.88 -3.48 -11.41
C ALA A 161 -9.13 -3.57 -10.08
N ALA A 162 -9.04 -2.46 -9.37
CA ALA A 162 -8.44 -2.39 -8.05
C ALA A 162 -9.48 -2.04 -6.98
N GLY A 163 -9.52 -2.84 -5.91
CA GLY A 163 -10.36 -2.58 -4.75
C GLY A 163 -9.61 -1.84 -3.63
N GLN A 164 -10.32 -1.50 -2.55
CA GLN A 164 -9.74 -0.93 -1.34
C GLN A 164 -10.40 -1.51 -0.09
N LYS A 165 -9.61 -1.57 1.01
CA LYS A 165 -10.10 -2.01 2.33
C LYS A 165 -10.38 -0.84 3.28
N GLY A 166 -10.21 0.41 2.83
CA GLY A 166 -10.56 1.63 3.56
C GLY A 166 -9.40 2.46 4.09
N THR A 167 -8.17 1.93 4.23
CA THR A 167 -7.03 2.65 4.81
C THR A 167 -6.66 3.93 4.04
N GLY A 168 -6.62 3.89 2.72
CA GLY A 168 -6.40 5.08 1.89
C GLY A 168 -7.51 6.13 2.06
N LYS A 169 -8.76 5.69 2.08
CA LYS A 169 -9.91 6.56 2.33
C LYS A 169 -9.81 7.25 3.71
N TRP A 170 -9.47 6.50 4.77
CA TRP A 170 -9.32 7.08 6.11
C TRP A 170 -8.18 8.10 6.17
N SER A 171 -7.08 7.87 5.45
CA SER A 171 -5.98 8.85 5.34
C SER A 171 -6.48 10.18 4.74
N VAL A 172 -7.28 10.12 3.67
CA VAL A 172 -7.83 11.32 3.02
C VAL A 172 -8.82 12.05 3.94
N ILE A 173 -9.71 11.32 4.62
CA ILE A 173 -10.68 11.91 5.57
C ILE A 173 -9.92 12.65 6.68
N ASN A 174 -8.93 11.98 7.31
CA ASN A 174 -8.12 12.61 8.36
C ASN A 174 -7.36 13.84 7.88
N ALA A 175 -6.80 13.79 6.67
CA ALA A 175 -6.12 14.95 6.10
C ALA A 175 -7.06 16.14 5.93
N MET A 176 -8.31 15.91 5.46
CA MET A 176 -9.31 16.96 5.35
C MET A 176 -9.70 17.54 6.71
N GLU A 177 -9.90 16.70 7.72
CA GLU A 177 -10.20 17.12 9.10
C GLU A 177 -9.08 17.96 9.71
N LEU A 178 -7.84 17.64 9.39
CA LEU A 178 -6.65 18.35 9.87
C LEU A 178 -6.24 19.54 8.99
N GLY A 179 -6.93 19.78 7.89
CA GLY A 179 -6.58 20.84 6.94
C GLY A 179 -5.23 20.60 6.22
N MET A 180 -4.80 19.34 6.09
CA MET A 180 -3.54 18.97 5.46
C MET A 180 -3.72 18.63 3.99
N PRO A 181 -2.91 19.21 3.07
CA PRO A 181 -3.00 18.87 1.66
C PRO A 181 -2.48 17.44 1.39
N LEU A 182 -3.33 16.60 0.78
CA LEU A 182 -3.03 15.19 0.50
C LEU A 182 -3.45 14.80 -0.93
N GLY A 183 -3.14 15.66 -1.92
CA GLY A 183 -3.65 15.57 -3.29
C GLY A 183 -3.36 14.21 -3.96
N LEU A 184 -2.12 13.72 -3.91
CA LEU A 184 -1.74 12.46 -4.55
C LEU A 184 -2.53 11.27 -3.99
N ILE A 185 -2.59 11.13 -2.67
CA ILE A 185 -3.32 10.02 -2.04
C ILE A 185 -4.82 10.12 -2.31
N ALA A 186 -5.39 11.33 -2.28
CA ALA A 186 -6.80 11.55 -2.59
C ALA A 186 -7.11 11.11 -4.03
N THR A 187 -6.29 11.53 -5.01
CA THR A 187 -6.40 11.10 -6.40
C THR A 187 -6.34 9.58 -6.51
N ALA A 188 -5.35 8.94 -5.92
CA ALA A 188 -5.20 7.49 -5.95
C ALA A 188 -6.43 6.75 -5.36
N VAL A 189 -7.05 7.27 -4.30
CA VAL A 189 -8.29 6.72 -3.73
C VAL A 189 -9.46 6.84 -4.70
N PHE A 190 -9.60 7.97 -5.38
CA PHE A 190 -10.66 8.17 -6.38
C PHE A 190 -10.46 7.28 -7.61
N GLU A 191 -9.23 7.20 -8.13
CA GLU A 191 -8.89 6.32 -9.26
C GLU A 191 -9.14 4.84 -8.95
N ARG A 192 -8.84 4.37 -7.74
CA ARG A 192 -9.21 3.02 -7.30
C ARG A 192 -10.73 2.82 -7.27
N SER A 193 -11.46 3.82 -6.81
CA SER A 193 -12.93 3.77 -6.77
C SER A 193 -13.51 3.71 -8.18
N LEU A 194 -12.92 4.44 -9.13
CA LEU A 194 -13.28 4.38 -10.55
C LEU A 194 -12.88 3.04 -11.17
N SER A 195 -11.66 2.57 -10.91
CA SER A 195 -11.14 1.28 -11.39
C SER A 195 -12.05 0.12 -10.99
N ALA A 196 -12.55 0.10 -9.76
CA ALA A 196 -13.45 -0.94 -9.26
C ALA A 196 -14.81 -0.99 -10.00
N ARG A 197 -15.18 0.07 -10.74
CA ARG A 197 -16.45 0.17 -11.47
C ARG A 197 -16.29 -0.23 -12.95
N LYS A 198 -15.77 -1.42 -13.22
CA LYS A 198 -15.43 -1.87 -14.58
C LYS A 198 -16.60 -1.78 -15.54
N GLU A 199 -17.78 -2.25 -15.17
CA GLU A 199 -18.98 -2.20 -16.03
C GLU A 199 -19.34 -0.76 -16.44
N LEU A 200 -19.24 0.18 -15.52
CA LEU A 200 -19.47 1.61 -15.79
C LEU A 200 -18.43 2.17 -16.75
N ARG A 201 -17.15 1.85 -16.53
CA ARG A 201 -16.04 2.28 -17.43
C ARG A 201 -16.23 1.74 -18.85
N GLU A 202 -16.58 0.47 -19.00
CA GLU A 202 -16.85 -0.16 -20.28
C GLU A 202 -18.08 0.42 -20.97
N ALA A 203 -19.15 0.72 -20.22
CA ALA A 203 -20.35 1.37 -20.78
C ALA A 203 -20.02 2.77 -21.27
N ALA A 204 -19.27 3.56 -20.52
CA ALA A 204 -18.82 4.89 -20.92
C ALA A 204 -17.91 4.83 -22.15
N ALA A 205 -16.97 3.89 -22.19
CA ALA A 205 -16.08 3.72 -23.36
C ALA A 205 -16.86 3.40 -24.65
N ARG A 206 -17.89 2.56 -24.55
CA ARG A 206 -18.78 2.26 -25.69
C ARG A 206 -19.57 3.49 -26.16
N GLN A 207 -20.04 4.31 -25.21
CA GLN A 207 -20.89 5.47 -25.51
C GLN A 207 -20.08 6.64 -26.09
N TYR A 208 -18.91 6.91 -25.53
CA TYR A 208 -18.14 8.11 -25.87
C TYR A 208 -17.05 7.87 -26.92
N GLN A 209 -16.83 6.62 -27.34
CA GLN A 209 -15.85 6.23 -28.37
C GLN A 209 -14.61 7.13 -28.33
N CYS A 210 -13.80 7.01 -27.29
CA CYS A 210 -12.55 7.76 -27.20
C CYS A 210 -11.65 7.34 -28.36
N ARG A 211 -11.65 8.13 -29.45
CA ARG A 211 -10.73 7.93 -30.58
C ARG A 211 -9.36 8.37 -30.08
N HIS A 212 -8.50 7.42 -29.76
CA HIS A 212 -7.06 7.67 -29.67
C HIS A 212 -6.52 7.88 -31.09
N SER A 213 -6.87 9.01 -31.71
CA SER A 213 -6.10 9.52 -32.82
C SER A 213 -5.27 10.70 -32.30
N MET A 214 -4.16 10.41 -31.68
CA MET A 214 -3.09 11.38 -31.65
C MET A 214 -2.50 11.41 -33.06
N ALA A 215 -3.00 12.32 -33.90
CA ALA A 215 -2.22 12.77 -35.05
C ALA A 215 -0.95 13.39 -34.49
N VAL A 216 0.16 12.69 -34.64
CA VAL A 216 1.49 13.23 -34.36
C VAL A 216 1.72 14.28 -35.47
N TYR A 217 1.73 15.55 -35.08
CA TYR A 217 2.26 16.63 -35.93
C TYR A 217 3.73 16.82 -35.63
#